data_79c12aa1ab5252c3e47096148f13b95a
#
_entry.id   79c12aa1ab5252c3e47096148f13b95a
#
_cell.length_a   1.000
_cell.length_b   1.000
_cell.length_c   1.000
_cell.angle_alpha   90.00
_cell.angle_beta   90.00
_cell.angle_gamma   90.00
#
_symmetry.space_group_name_H-M   'P 1'
#
loop_
_entity.id
_entity.type
_entity.pdbx_description
1 polymer ?
#
loop_
_entity_poly.entity_id
_entity_poly.type
_entity_poly.pdbx_seq_one_letter_code
_entity_poly.pdbx_strand_id
1 'polypeptide(L)'
;MSTVPPTVPPTIPPSIPPTVPPTVPPTWSSAGHYIEPDRFTRSVFNPIVSRLTRWGVSVWGSRVLEVRGRVSGEIRSTPVNLLTVGGRRYLVAPRGTTQWVRNVRASGSCDLRVGRRREHVDLVELDDADKPEILRAYLRRWKWEVGQFFDGVGPDSTDAELLAAAPRHPVFRVVV
;
A
#
# COMPACT_ATOMS: atom_id res chain seq x y z
N MET A 1 13.31 62.25 -62.32
CA MET A 1 13.71 61.85 -60.97
C MET A 1 12.57 61.04 -60.40
N SER A 2 12.61 59.70 -60.53
CA SER A 2 11.56 58.79 -60.07
C SER A 2 12.05 58.14 -58.82
N THR A 3 11.34 58.38 -57.69
CA THR A 3 11.63 57.84 -56.38
C THR A 3 10.93 56.52 -56.23
N VAL A 4 11.69 55.42 -56.05
CA VAL A 4 11.21 54.08 -55.80
C VAL A 4 10.93 53.96 -54.28
N PRO A 5 9.77 53.48 -53.85
CA PRO A 5 9.49 53.27 -52.40
C PRO A 5 10.25 52.02 -51.91
N PRO A 6 10.65 52.00 -50.65
CA PRO A 6 11.35 50.83 -50.06
C PRO A 6 10.40 49.63 -49.87
N THR A 7 10.89 48.47 -50.32
CA THR A 7 10.24 47.17 -50.20
C THR A 7 10.35 46.71 -48.74
N VAL A 8 9.23 46.49 -48.07
CA VAL A 8 9.16 45.88 -46.74
C VAL A 8 9.36 44.36 -46.86
N PRO A 9 10.27 43.75 -46.09
CA PRO A 9 10.45 42.30 -46.15
C PRO A 9 9.24 41.58 -45.50
N PRO A 10 8.87 40.37 -45.97
CA PRO A 10 7.75 39.63 -45.44
C PRO A 10 8.05 39.17 -44.00
N THR A 11 7.13 39.48 -43.10
CA THR A 11 7.11 38.99 -41.71
C THR A 11 6.88 37.48 -41.71
N ILE A 12 7.85 36.70 -41.25
CA ILE A 12 7.71 35.25 -41.02
C ILE A 12 6.86 35.07 -39.78
N PRO A 13 5.75 34.30 -39.84
CA PRO A 13 4.96 33.99 -38.63
C PRO A 13 5.79 33.11 -37.71
N PRO A 14 5.63 33.26 -36.36
CA PRO A 14 6.35 32.44 -35.39
C PRO A 14 5.99 30.97 -35.58
N SER A 15 7.01 30.13 -35.72
CA SER A 15 6.88 28.68 -35.79
C SER A 15 6.25 28.16 -34.48
N ILE A 16 5.10 27.52 -34.60
CA ILE A 16 4.46 26.80 -33.48
C ILE A 16 5.37 25.59 -33.13
N PRO A 17 5.84 25.46 -31.91
CA PRO A 17 6.61 24.27 -31.54
C PRO A 17 5.72 23.02 -31.70
N PRO A 18 6.29 21.87 -32.11
CA PRO A 18 5.53 20.64 -32.27
C PRO A 18 4.89 20.28 -30.91
N THR A 19 3.57 20.17 -30.91
CA THR A 19 2.81 19.67 -29.78
C THR A 19 3.22 18.21 -29.54
N VAL A 20 4.00 17.96 -28.52
CA VAL A 20 4.30 16.61 -28.05
C VAL A 20 2.96 16.00 -27.60
N PRO A 21 2.53 14.87 -28.18
CA PRO A 21 1.32 14.23 -27.69
C PRO A 21 1.53 13.85 -26.22
N PRO A 22 0.51 13.98 -25.35
CA PRO A 22 0.63 13.58 -23.96
C PRO A 22 1.03 12.11 -23.93
N THR A 23 2.19 11.80 -23.31
CA THR A 23 2.61 10.45 -23.01
C THR A 23 1.55 9.87 -22.11
N VAL A 24 0.69 9.00 -22.65
CA VAL A 24 -0.28 8.24 -21.87
C VAL A 24 0.53 7.39 -20.90
N PRO A 25 0.39 7.59 -19.58
CA PRO A 25 1.05 6.72 -18.64
C PRO A 25 0.53 5.29 -18.87
N PRO A 26 1.36 4.26 -18.66
CA PRO A 26 0.94 2.89 -18.84
C PRO A 26 -0.32 2.65 -18.01
N THR A 27 -1.37 2.17 -18.66
CA THR A 27 -2.62 1.76 -18.03
C THR A 27 -2.31 0.61 -17.08
N TRP A 28 -2.15 0.93 -15.81
CA TRP A 28 -2.14 -0.05 -14.74
C TRP A 28 -3.53 -0.67 -14.64
N SER A 29 -3.78 -1.66 -15.48
CA SER A 29 -4.92 -2.55 -15.31
C SER A 29 -4.62 -3.53 -14.17
N SER A 30 -4.46 -3.00 -12.96
CA SER A 30 -4.61 -3.80 -11.76
C SER A 30 -6.00 -3.47 -11.21
N ALA A 31 -6.98 -4.27 -11.57
CA ALA A 31 -8.19 -4.42 -10.77
C ALA A 31 -7.72 -4.89 -9.40
N GLY A 32 -7.36 -3.95 -8.53
CA GLY A 32 -6.83 -4.24 -7.21
C GLY A 32 -7.87 -5.05 -6.44
N HIS A 33 -7.56 -6.30 -6.16
CA HIS A 33 -8.38 -7.14 -5.29
C HIS A 33 -8.50 -6.46 -3.93
N TYR A 34 -9.70 -6.01 -3.58
CA TYR A 34 -10.03 -5.38 -2.31
C TYR A 34 -11.32 -5.96 -1.75
N ILE A 35 -11.22 -6.55 -0.56
CA ILE A 35 -12.38 -7.08 0.17
C ILE A 35 -12.77 -6.06 1.24
N GLU A 36 -13.95 -5.44 1.07
CA GLU A 36 -14.47 -4.48 2.06
C GLU A 36 -14.80 -5.16 3.39
N PRO A 37 -14.56 -4.47 4.54
CA PRO A 37 -14.99 -4.95 5.84
C PRO A 37 -16.51 -4.87 5.94
N ASP A 38 -17.14 -5.93 6.45
CA ASP A 38 -18.54 -5.91 6.85
C ASP A 38 -18.81 -4.76 7.84
N ARG A 39 -20.01 -4.18 7.78
CA ARG A 39 -20.43 -3.07 8.67
C ARG A 39 -20.25 -3.40 10.15
N PHE A 40 -20.40 -4.67 10.51
CA PHE A 40 -20.21 -5.15 11.88
C PHE A 40 -18.74 -5.10 12.32
N THR A 41 -17.82 -5.50 11.45
CA THR A 41 -16.36 -5.46 11.70
C THR A 41 -15.85 -4.02 11.81
N ARG A 42 -16.42 -3.07 11.04
CA ARG A 42 -16.09 -1.65 11.13
C ARG A 42 -16.54 -1.02 12.46
N SER A 43 -17.70 -1.41 12.98
CA SER A 43 -18.34 -0.72 14.11
C SER A 43 -17.84 -1.20 15.47
N VAL A 44 -17.52 -2.48 15.62
CA VAL A 44 -17.27 -3.07 16.94
C VAL A 44 -15.81 -3.50 17.13
N PHE A 45 -15.20 -4.14 16.14
CA PHE A 45 -13.87 -4.72 16.29
C PHE A 45 -12.73 -3.68 16.20
N ASN A 46 -12.83 -2.74 15.29
CA ASN A 46 -11.78 -1.73 15.08
C ASN A 46 -11.57 -0.79 16.30
N PRO A 47 -12.62 -0.26 16.97
CA PRO A 47 -12.40 0.59 18.13
C PRO A 47 -11.88 -0.18 19.35
N ILE A 48 -12.27 -1.44 19.53
CA ILE A 48 -11.80 -2.27 20.66
C ILE A 48 -10.33 -2.61 20.50
N VAL A 49 -9.90 -3.12 19.35
CA VAL A 49 -8.50 -3.45 19.07
C VAL A 49 -7.62 -2.20 19.13
N SER A 50 -8.06 -1.10 18.53
CA SER A 50 -7.33 0.17 18.57
C SER A 50 -7.22 0.73 19.99
N ARG A 51 -8.24 0.55 20.83
CA ARG A 51 -8.25 0.95 22.25
C ARG A 51 -7.29 0.10 23.07
N LEU A 52 -7.35 -1.22 22.94
CA LEU A 52 -6.45 -2.16 23.64
C LEU A 52 -5.00 -1.92 23.24
N THR A 53 -4.71 -1.75 21.93
CA THR A 53 -3.38 -1.43 21.44
C THR A 53 -2.88 -0.07 21.95
N ARG A 54 -3.78 0.91 22.09
CA ARG A 54 -3.45 2.24 22.63
C ARG A 54 -3.07 2.19 24.12
N TRP A 55 -3.60 1.22 24.86
CA TRP A 55 -3.29 1.02 26.29
C TRP A 55 -2.02 0.15 26.50
N GLY A 56 -1.32 -0.23 25.43
CA GLY A 56 -0.08 -1.00 25.50
C GLY A 56 -0.29 -2.51 25.53
N VAL A 57 -1.54 -2.97 25.46
CA VAL A 57 -1.85 -4.38 25.36
C VAL A 57 -1.79 -4.78 23.90
N SER A 58 -0.67 -5.39 23.50
CA SER A 58 -0.53 -5.99 22.18
C SER A 58 -1.23 -7.35 22.17
N VAL A 59 -2.48 -7.38 21.75
CA VAL A 59 -3.17 -8.64 21.54
C VAL A 59 -2.59 -9.28 20.27
N TRP A 60 -1.91 -10.41 20.43
CA TRP A 60 -1.43 -11.25 19.31
C TRP A 60 -0.46 -10.56 18.33
N GLY A 61 0.31 -9.56 18.75
CA GLY A 61 1.25 -8.84 17.87
C GLY A 61 0.67 -7.64 17.15
N SER A 62 -0.57 -7.24 17.45
CA SER A 62 -1.21 -6.04 16.87
C SER A 62 -0.45 -4.76 17.15
N ARG A 63 -0.39 -3.90 16.13
CA ARG A 63 0.14 -2.54 16.18
C ARG A 63 -0.89 -1.58 15.59
N VAL A 64 -0.82 -0.31 15.94
CA VAL A 64 -1.53 0.74 15.19
C VAL A 64 -0.55 1.32 14.18
N LEU A 65 -0.82 1.09 12.90
CA LEU A 65 -0.13 1.75 11.81
C LEU A 65 -0.74 3.14 11.64
N GLU A 66 0.10 4.16 11.71
CA GLU A 66 -0.26 5.56 11.47
C GLU A 66 0.49 6.05 10.23
N VAL A 67 -0.25 6.41 9.19
CA VAL A 67 0.31 6.85 7.91
C VAL A 67 -0.41 8.10 7.43
N ARG A 68 0.33 8.99 6.77
CA ARG A 68 -0.25 10.19 6.16
C ARG A 68 -1.16 9.81 4.99
N GLY A 69 -2.37 10.32 4.99
CA GLY A 69 -3.32 10.15 3.88
C GLY A 69 -2.81 10.87 2.63
N ARG A 70 -2.64 10.13 1.52
CA ARG A 70 -2.09 10.65 0.26
C ARG A 70 -2.89 11.79 -0.37
N VAL A 71 -4.17 11.92 -0.03
CA VAL A 71 -5.07 12.96 -0.56
C VAL A 71 -5.29 14.07 0.46
N SER A 72 -5.66 13.72 1.69
CA SER A 72 -6.01 14.71 2.73
C SER A 72 -4.81 15.23 3.52
N GLY A 73 -3.65 14.55 3.49
CA GLY A 73 -2.52 14.84 4.36
C GLY A 73 -2.73 14.50 5.84
N GLU A 74 -3.93 14.12 6.25
CA GLU A 74 -4.24 13.76 7.63
C GLU A 74 -3.66 12.40 8.01
N ILE A 75 -3.31 12.22 9.28
CA ILE A 75 -2.86 10.92 9.78
C ILE A 75 -4.04 9.96 9.85
N ARG A 76 -3.88 8.80 9.22
CA ARG A 76 -4.84 7.69 9.23
C ARG A 76 -4.28 6.54 10.05
N SER A 77 -5.07 6.05 11.00
CA SER A 77 -4.69 4.97 11.89
C SER A 77 -5.43 3.68 11.50
N THR A 78 -4.70 2.57 11.42
CA THR A 78 -5.25 1.25 11.10
C THR A 78 -4.58 0.19 11.97
N PRO A 79 -5.34 -0.73 12.61
CA PRO A 79 -4.75 -1.87 13.28
C PRO A 79 -4.15 -2.84 12.24
N VAL A 80 -2.93 -3.30 12.50
CA VAL A 80 -2.19 -4.25 11.67
C VAL A 80 -1.51 -5.30 12.53
N ASN A 81 -1.30 -6.49 11.98
CA ASN A 81 -0.55 -7.55 12.62
C ASN A 81 0.91 -7.48 12.14
N LEU A 82 1.84 -7.29 13.08
CA LEU A 82 3.27 -7.28 12.80
C LEU A 82 3.82 -8.70 12.91
N LEU A 83 4.28 -9.24 11.80
CA LEU A 83 4.90 -10.56 11.70
C LEU A 83 6.43 -10.44 11.79
N THR A 84 7.06 -11.38 12.50
CA THR A 84 8.52 -11.51 12.49
C THR A 84 8.89 -12.89 11.96
N VAL A 85 9.72 -12.92 10.91
CA VAL A 85 10.27 -14.13 10.28
C VAL A 85 11.76 -13.92 10.05
N GLY A 86 12.59 -14.86 10.48
CA GLY A 86 14.04 -14.76 10.29
C GLY A 86 14.67 -13.47 10.85
N GLY A 87 14.13 -12.94 11.96
CA GLY A 87 14.60 -11.67 12.55
C GLY A 87 14.13 -10.41 11.81
N ARG A 88 13.46 -10.54 10.67
CA ARG A 88 12.91 -9.42 9.89
C ARG A 88 11.43 -9.24 10.19
N ARG A 89 10.96 -8.00 10.11
CA ARG A 89 9.58 -7.65 10.41
C ARG A 89 8.81 -7.37 9.12
N TYR A 90 7.53 -7.80 9.11
CA TYR A 90 6.67 -7.68 7.93
C TYR A 90 5.27 -7.25 8.31
N LEU A 91 4.63 -6.50 7.41
CA LEU A 91 3.21 -6.18 7.43
C LEU A 91 2.54 -6.81 6.22
N VAL A 92 1.47 -7.55 6.46
CA VAL A 92 0.67 -8.20 5.41
C VAL A 92 -0.68 -7.52 5.31
N ALA A 93 -1.15 -7.26 4.10
CA ALA A 93 -2.48 -6.74 3.82
C ALA A 93 -3.41 -7.88 3.35
N PRO A 94 -4.06 -8.63 4.28
CA PRO A 94 -4.88 -9.78 3.91
C PRO A 94 -6.08 -9.41 3.04
N ARG A 95 -6.56 -8.19 3.15
CA ARG A 95 -7.71 -7.65 2.38
C ARG A 95 -7.30 -6.99 1.06
N GLY A 96 -6.07 -7.19 0.61
CA GLY A 96 -5.55 -6.59 -0.62
C GLY A 96 -5.21 -5.10 -0.50
N THR A 97 -5.35 -4.37 -1.59
CA THR A 97 -4.93 -2.96 -1.70
C THR A 97 -5.90 -2.02 -0.96
N THR A 98 -5.83 -2.03 0.34
CA THR A 98 -6.60 -1.15 1.25
C THR A 98 -6.11 0.29 1.23
N GLN A 99 -6.79 1.20 1.95
CA GLN A 99 -6.38 2.61 2.02
C GLN A 99 -4.99 2.78 2.65
N TRP A 100 -4.66 2.02 3.69
CA TRP A 100 -3.34 2.12 4.29
C TRP A 100 -2.22 1.66 3.32
N VAL A 101 -2.46 0.61 2.53
CA VAL A 101 -1.53 0.15 1.48
C VAL A 101 -1.26 1.26 0.46
N ARG A 102 -2.32 1.90 -0.04
CA ARG A 102 -2.20 3.01 -0.99
C ARG A 102 -1.46 4.21 -0.41
N ASN A 103 -1.68 4.49 0.87
CA ASN A 103 -1.02 5.60 1.55
C ASN A 103 0.47 5.28 1.78
N VAL A 104 0.80 4.05 2.20
CA VAL A 104 2.18 3.59 2.38
C VAL A 104 2.95 3.60 1.05
N ARG A 105 2.35 3.13 -0.04
CA ARG A 105 2.97 3.20 -1.39
C ARG A 105 3.30 4.64 -1.80
N ALA A 106 2.52 5.61 -1.34
CA ALA A 106 2.76 7.03 -1.63
C ALA A 106 3.79 7.68 -0.69
N SER A 107 3.89 7.24 0.57
CA SER A 107 4.77 7.84 1.58
C SER A 107 6.11 7.13 1.74
N GLY A 108 6.18 5.82 1.44
CA GLY A 108 7.33 4.96 1.70
C GLY A 108 7.53 4.60 3.18
N SER A 109 6.86 5.28 4.10
CA SER A 109 7.06 5.13 5.54
C SER A 109 5.76 5.23 6.35
N CYS A 110 5.80 4.82 7.60
CA CYS A 110 4.71 4.98 8.56
C CYS A 110 5.25 4.97 10.01
N ASP A 111 4.38 5.29 10.96
CA ASP A 111 4.63 5.07 12.37
C ASP A 111 3.90 3.81 12.84
N LEU A 112 4.61 2.94 13.55
CA LEU A 112 4.04 1.79 14.26
C LEU A 112 3.93 2.12 15.74
N ARG A 113 2.71 2.06 16.29
CA ARG A 113 2.46 2.42 17.68
C ARG A 113 1.94 1.24 18.50
N VAL A 114 2.50 1.13 19.73
CA VAL A 114 2.00 0.24 20.79
C VAL A 114 1.92 1.05 22.09
N GLY A 115 0.74 1.25 22.59
CA GLY A 115 0.52 2.11 23.74
C GLY A 115 1.04 3.52 23.50
N ARG A 116 2.02 3.93 24.30
CA ARG A 116 2.68 5.24 24.19
C ARG A 116 3.95 5.22 23.34
N ARG A 117 4.43 4.03 22.98
CA ARG A 117 5.64 3.91 22.12
C ARG A 117 5.25 4.05 20.67
N ARG A 118 5.96 4.90 19.96
CA ARG A 118 5.86 5.12 18.52
C ARG A 118 7.23 4.87 17.91
N GLU A 119 7.27 4.13 16.82
CA GLU A 119 8.45 3.82 16.04
C GLU A 119 8.21 4.25 14.60
N HIS A 120 9.03 5.15 14.09
CA HIS A 120 9.02 5.50 12.67
C HIS A 120 9.78 4.43 11.89
N VAL A 121 9.20 3.95 10.79
CA VAL A 121 9.77 2.87 9.98
C VAL A 121 9.54 3.13 8.51
N ASP A 122 10.53 2.73 7.71
CA ASP A 122 10.38 2.65 6.26
C ASP A 122 9.79 1.30 5.87
N LEU A 123 9.04 1.29 4.77
CA LEU A 123 8.33 0.12 4.28
C LEU A 123 8.71 -0.15 2.83
N VAL A 124 9.27 -1.34 2.58
CA VAL A 124 9.60 -1.82 1.24
C VAL A 124 8.64 -2.93 0.86
N GLU A 125 7.86 -2.73 -0.20
CA GLU A 125 6.95 -3.76 -0.70
C GLU A 125 7.76 -4.89 -1.34
N LEU A 126 7.40 -6.14 -1.04
CA LEU A 126 8.04 -7.33 -1.61
C LEU A 126 7.47 -7.62 -2.99
N ASP A 127 8.33 -8.14 -3.87
CA ASP A 127 7.90 -8.76 -5.12
C ASP A 127 7.11 -10.05 -4.84
N ASP A 128 6.21 -10.42 -5.75
CA ASP A 128 5.31 -11.56 -5.54
C ASP A 128 6.07 -12.87 -5.32
N ALA A 129 7.24 -13.03 -5.95
CA ALA A 129 8.11 -14.21 -5.79
C ALA A 129 8.64 -14.39 -4.36
N ASP A 130 8.80 -13.31 -3.60
CA ASP A 130 9.34 -13.31 -2.24
C ASP A 130 8.27 -13.46 -1.14
N LYS A 131 6.99 -13.45 -1.52
CA LYS A 131 5.87 -13.46 -0.57
C LYS A 131 5.48 -14.83 -0.01
N PRO A 132 5.64 -15.97 -0.72
CA PRO A 132 5.08 -17.28 -0.29
C PRO A 132 5.45 -17.66 1.14
N GLU A 133 6.73 -17.57 1.52
CA GLU A 133 7.20 -17.89 2.87
C GLU A 133 6.53 -17.00 3.93
N ILE A 134 6.43 -15.70 3.65
CA ILE A 134 5.86 -14.72 4.57
C ILE A 134 4.35 -14.93 4.71
N LEU A 135 3.64 -15.18 3.61
CA LEU A 135 2.21 -15.49 3.61
C LEU A 135 1.92 -16.78 4.39
N ARG A 136 2.73 -17.82 4.20
CA ARG A 136 2.64 -19.08 4.95
C ARG A 136 2.80 -18.84 6.45
N ALA A 137 3.84 -18.11 6.86
CA ALA A 137 4.09 -17.79 8.25
C ALA A 137 2.97 -16.93 8.85
N TYR A 138 2.43 -15.99 8.07
CA TYR A 138 1.31 -15.15 8.46
C TYR A 138 0.04 -15.98 8.69
N LEU A 139 -0.29 -16.88 7.77
CA LEU A 139 -1.43 -17.77 7.86
C LEU A 139 -1.29 -18.78 9.01
N ARG A 140 -0.11 -19.33 9.29
CA ARG A 140 0.11 -20.19 10.46
C ARG A 140 -0.26 -19.50 11.76
N ARG A 141 -0.01 -18.20 11.86
CA ARG A 141 -0.24 -17.43 13.09
C ARG A 141 -1.67 -16.90 13.23
N TRP A 142 -2.31 -16.49 12.12
CA TRP A 142 -3.58 -15.76 12.14
C TRP A 142 -4.66 -16.33 11.21
N LYS A 143 -4.55 -17.58 10.73
CA LYS A 143 -5.53 -18.21 9.81
C LYS A 143 -6.96 -18.05 10.31
N TRP A 144 -7.20 -18.23 11.62
CA TRP A 144 -8.51 -18.11 12.23
C TRP A 144 -9.14 -16.72 12.08
N GLU A 145 -8.31 -15.68 11.98
CA GLU A 145 -8.74 -14.28 11.85
C GLU A 145 -8.83 -13.85 10.36
N VAL A 146 -7.86 -14.25 9.55
CA VAL A 146 -7.68 -13.72 8.20
C VAL A 146 -7.95 -14.72 7.09
N GLY A 147 -8.12 -16.00 7.40
CA GLY A 147 -8.25 -17.08 6.41
C GLY A 147 -9.37 -16.86 5.40
N GLN A 148 -10.45 -16.20 5.80
CA GLN A 148 -11.57 -15.84 4.90
C GLN A 148 -11.18 -14.91 3.73
N PHE A 149 -10.03 -14.24 3.81
CA PHE A 149 -9.55 -13.34 2.76
C PHE A 149 -8.59 -14.01 1.77
N PHE A 150 -8.26 -15.28 1.98
CA PHE A 150 -7.25 -16.01 1.20
C PHE A 150 -7.83 -17.05 0.24
N ASP A 151 -9.17 -17.05 0.00
CA ASP A 151 -9.85 -17.89 -0.99
C ASP A 151 -9.46 -19.38 -0.90
N GLY A 152 -9.41 -19.94 0.31
CA GLY A 152 -9.06 -21.34 0.56
C GLY A 152 -7.57 -21.62 0.69
N VAL A 153 -6.69 -20.66 0.38
CA VAL A 153 -5.25 -20.81 0.61
C VAL A 153 -4.96 -20.79 2.12
N GLY A 154 -4.14 -21.73 2.57
CA GLY A 154 -3.81 -21.93 3.98
C GLY A 154 -2.31 -22.10 4.23
N PRO A 155 -1.92 -22.32 5.49
CA PRO A 155 -0.53 -22.54 5.87
C PRO A 155 0.08 -23.82 5.25
N ASP A 156 -0.78 -24.78 4.89
CA ASP A 156 -0.39 -26.08 4.32
C ASP A 156 -0.47 -26.09 2.79
N SER A 157 -0.87 -24.97 2.16
CA SER A 157 -0.87 -24.81 0.72
C SER A 157 0.54 -24.89 0.14
N THR A 158 0.64 -25.33 -1.09
CA THR A 158 1.91 -25.40 -1.84
C THR A 158 2.48 -23.99 -2.09
N ASP A 159 3.77 -23.91 -2.40
CA ASP A 159 4.39 -22.63 -2.77
C ASP A 159 3.76 -22.04 -4.05
N ALA A 160 3.34 -22.90 -4.98
CA ALA A 160 2.66 -22.48 -6.20
C ALA A 160 1.30 -21.82 -5.91
N GLU A 161 0.51 -22.37 -4.98
CA GLU A 161 -0.76 -21.78 -4.56
C GLU A 161 -0.56 -20.47 -3.81
N LEU A 162 0.43 -20.38 -2.93
CA LEU A 162 0.79 -19.16 -2.23
C LEU A 162 1.31 -18.09 -3.20
N LEU A 163 2.10 -18.48 -4.19
CA LEU A 163 2.58 -17.59 -5.25
C LEU A 163 1.43 -17.07 -6.12
N ALA A 164 0.47 -17.91 -6.45
CA ALA A 164 -0.74 -17.51 -7.19
C ALA A 164 -1.62 -16.54 -6.39
N ALA A 165 -1.62 -16.61 -5.06
CA ALA A 165 -2.32 -15.68 -4.18
C ALA A 165 -1.55 -14.36 -3.96
N ALA A 166 -0.23 -14.36 -4.09
CA ALA A 166 0.67 -13.27 -3.73
C ALA A 166 0.30 -11.89 -4.31
N PRO A 167 -0.13 -11.75 -5.59
CA PRO A 167 -0.51 -10.45 -6.16
C PRO A 167 -1.69 -9.79 -5.45
N ARG A 168 -2.56 -10.58 -4.82
CA ARG A 168 -3.75 -10.09 -4.11
C ARG A 168 -3.45 -9.61 -2.68
N HIS A 169 -2.30 -10.01 -2.13
CA HIS A 169 -1.92 -9.76 -0.75
C HIS A 169 -0.60 -8.97 -0.67
N PRO A 170 -0.64 -7.63 -0.68
CA PRO A 170 0.55 -6.81 -0.49
C PRO A 170 1.28 -7.15 0.81
N VAL A 171 2.59 -7.29 0.72
CA VAL A 171 3.48 -7.56 1.85
C VAL A 171 4.57 -6.50 1.87
N PHE A 172 4.80 -5.89 3.03
CA PHE A 172 5.83 -4.89 3.22
C PHE A 172 6.85 -5.38 4.24
N ARG A 173 8.11 -5.30 3.90
CA ARG A 173 9.22 -5.45 4.85
C ARG A 173 9.42 -4.13 5.59
N VAL A 174 9.51 -4.22 6.93
CA VAL A 174 9.82 -3.08 7.80
C VAL A 174 11.34 -2.90 7.83
N VAL A 175 11.80 -1.70 7.52
CA VAL A 175 13.19 -1.26 7.59
C VAL A 175 13.29 -0.15 8.63
N VAL A 176 14.35 -0.15 9.44
CA VAL A 176 14.63 0.82 10.50
C VAL A 176 15.88 1.56 10.14
#